data_1664822acd5b1da94aad82ce37838fa9
#
_entry.id   1664822acd5b1da94aad82ce37838fa9
#
_cell.length_a   1.000
_cell.length_b   1.000
_cell.length_c   1.000
_cell.angle_alpha   90.00
_cell.angle_beta   90.00
_cell.angle_gamma   90.00
#
_symmetry.space_group_name_H-M   'P 1'
#
loop_
_entity.id
_entity.type
_entity.pdbx_description
1 polymer ?
#
loop_
_entity_poly.entity_id
_entity_poly.type
_entity_poly.pdbx_seq_one_letter_code
_entity_poly.pdbx_strand_id
1 'polypeptide(L)'
;ELESKKERLKHLNSRISQEGKQGTEELRESKGRQEAALAQKETRLKQAKVVAGECEKELRRLEKLAGSSDSDDTDYILDDLMGKLIVAMKNTIADYREQARVKAETYASEVFLKLTNAKDAFSGISLDRNFRPKIMRSKGGHMVNPSSGMVSMMTISVIDALRRVSNVEAPVFLDTPGRSLDYKHKEELLNYFWQNDGHQFLIFAHSGEFDTEETLEKHADKLAKAW
;
A
#
# COMPACT_ATOMS: atom_id res chain seq x y z
N GLU A 1 8.11 -2.16 -17.51
CA GLU A 1 6.95 -1.94 -16.63
C GLU A 1 6.05 -0.79 -17.13
N LEU A 2 6.60 0.38 -17.47
CA LEU A 2 5.86 1.52 -18.02
C LEU A 2 5.22 1.20 -19.38
N GLU A 3 5.94 0.51 -20.26
CA GLU A 3 5.46 0.11 -21.58
C GLU A 3 4.34 -0.93 -21.49
N SER A 4 4.48 -1.91 -20.58
CA SER A 4 3.44 -2.90 -20.29
C SER A 4 2.15 -2.26 -19.76
N LYS A 5 2.25 -1.20 -18.94
CA LYS A 5 1.09 -0.45 -18.47
C LYS A 5 0.43 0.41 -19.55
N LYS A 6 1.21 0.94 -20.49
CA LYS A 6 0.67 1.64 -21.67
C LYS A 6 -0.08 0.71 -22.61
N GLU A 7 0.42 -0.51 -22.81
CA GLU A 7 -0.28 -1.55 -23.58
C GLU A 7 -1.59 -1.95 -22.90
N ARG A 8 -1.59 -2.10 -21.58
CA ARG A 8 -2.80 -2.43 -20.82
C ARG A 8 -3.86 -1.34 -20.89
N LEU A 9 -3.45 -0.06 -20.89
CA LEU A 9 -4.35 1.07 -21.13
C LEU A 9 -4.96 1.06 -22.55
N LYS A 10 -4.17 0.73 -23.56
CA LYS A 10 -4.69 0.57 -24.95
C LYS A 10 -5.71 -0.56 -25.02
N HIS A 11 -5.45 -1.70 -24.38
CA HIS A 11 -6.37 -2.83 -24.33
C HIS A 11 -7.69 -2.48 -23.60
N LEU A 12 -7.61 -1.77 -22.46
CA LEU A 12 -8.80 -1.28 -21.75
C LEU A 12 -9.62 -0.32 -22.60
N ASN A 13 -8.99 0.59 -23.33
CA ASN A 13 -9.67 1.49 -24.26
C ASN A 13 -10.42 0.76 -25.36
N SER A 14 -9.85 -0.31 -25.93
CA SER A 14 -10.51 -1.11 -26.97
C SER A 14 -11.74 -1.86 -26.41
N ARG A 15 -11.66 -2.38 -25.19
CA ARG A 15 -12.78 -3.02 -24.52
C ARG A 15 -13.92 -2.07 -24.19
N ILE A 16 -13.62 -0.88 -23.68
CA ILE A 16 -14.62 0.17 -23.41
C ILE A 16 -15.41 0.54 -24.68
N SER A 17 -14.75 0.47 -25.84
CA SER A 17 -15.40 0.76 -27.12
C SER A 17 -16.28 -0.38 -27.64
N GLN A 18 -16.09 -1.61 -27.16
CA GLN A 18 -16.80 -2.81 -27.60
C GLN A 18 -17.95 -3.22 -26.68
N GLU A 19 -17.91 -2.88 -25.39
CA GLU A 19 -18.92 -3.32 -24.41
C GLU A 19 -20.00 -2.24 -24.21
N GLY A 20 -21.27 -2.66 -24.28
CA GLY A 20 -22.43 -1.78 -24.08
C GLY A 20 -22.52 -1.17 -22.68
N LYS A 21 -23.39 -0.19 -22.52
CA LYS A 21 -23.43 0.82 -21.44
C LYS A 21 -23.37 0.33 -19.97
N GLN A 22 -23.53 -0.95 -19.66
CA GLN A 22 -23.54 -1.44 -18.28
C GLN A 22 -22.18 -1.93 -17.73
N GLY A 23 -21.25 -2.33 -18.59
CA GLY A 23 -19.88 -2.70 -18.18
C GLY A 23 -18.86 -1.56 -18.22
N THR A 24 -19.26 -0.36 -18.64
CA THR A 24 -18.34 0.74 -18.93
C THR A 24 -17.88 1.52 -17.69
N GLU A 25 -18.59 1.48 -16.59
CA GLU A 25 -18.30 2.31 -15.41
C GLU A 25 -17.11 1.75 -14.63
N GLU A 26 -17.09 0.45 -14.36
CA GLU A 26 -15.96 -0.24 -13.70
C GLU A 26 -14.67 -0.17 -14.54
N LEU A 27 -14.81 -0.31 -15.85
CA LEU A 27 -13.67 -0.18 -16.77
C LEU A 27 -13.13 1.25 -16.83
N ARG A 28 -14.01 2.25 -16.75
CA ARG A 28 -13.62 3.66 -16.67
C ARG A 28 -12.90 3.98 -15.37
N GLU A 29 -13.39 3.49 -14.24
CA GLU A 29 -12.72 3.65 -12.95
C GLU A 29 -11.35 2.97 -12.93
N SER A 30 -11.28 1.72 -13.41
CA SER A 30 -10.01 0.98 -13.52
C SER A 30 -9.02 1.70 -14.42
N LYS A 31 -9.49 2.23 -15.56
CA LYS A 31 -8.69 3.08 -16.45
C LYS A 31 -8.21 4.32 -15.73
N GLY A 32 -9.09 5.07 -15.06
CA GLY A 32 -8.72 6.28 -14.33
C GLY A 32 -7.66 6.04 -13.25
N ARG A 33 -7.79 4.94 -12.50
CA ARG A 33 -6.78 4.52 -11.49
C ARG A 33 -5.43 4.19 -12.14
N GLN A 34 -5.43 3.52 -13.29
CA GLN A 34 -4.20 3.18 -14.00
C GLN A 34 -3.54 4.40 -14.65
N GLU A 35 -4.32 5.33 -15.19
CA GLU A 35 -3.82 6.60 -15.73
C GLU A 35 -3.20 7.47 -14.62
N ALA A 36 -3.85 7.58 -13.46
CA ALA A 36 -3.30 8.30 -12.31
C ALA A 36 -1.99 7.67 -11.80
N ALA A 37 -1.94 6.35 -11.69
CA ALA A 37 -0.73 5.62 -11.30
C ALA A 37 0.40 5.78 -12.32
N LEU A 38 0.07 5.79 -13.61
CA LEU A 38 1.04 6.04 -14.68
C LEU A 38 1.61 7.46 -14.60
N ALA A 39 0.75 8.47 -14.48
CA ALA A 39 1.15 9.87 -14.34
C ALA A 39 2.06 10.09 -13.11
N GLN A 40 1.75 9.45 -11.98
CA GLN A 40 2.58 9.49 -10.80
C GLN A 40 3.96 8.86 -11.03
N LYS A 41 4.02 7.71 -11.71
CA LYS A 41 5.30 7.06 -12.05
C LYS A 41 6.12 7.87 -13.06
N GLU A 42 5.48 8.49 -14.03
CA GLU A 42 6.15 9.39 -14.98
C GLU A 42 6.74 10.62 -14.29
N THR A 43 6.01 11.19 -13.33
CA THR A 43 6.51 12.32 -12.53
C THR A 43 7.74 11.92 -11.70
N ARG A 44 7.67 10.75 -11.02
CA ARG A 44 8.82 10.21 -10.27
C ARG A 44 10.02 9.91 -11.16
N LEU A 45 9.79 9.36 -12.35
CA LEU A 45 10.87 9.11 -13.32
C LEU A 45 11.53 10.41 -13.78
N LYS A 46 10.74 11.47 -14.02
CA LYS A 46 11.29 12.80 -14.36
C LYS A 46 12.13 13.37 -13.22
N GLN A 47 11.63 13.29 -11.98
CA GLN A 47 12.40 13.74 -10.81
C GLN A 47 13.70 12.95 -10.63
N ALA A 48 13.64 11.63 -10.74
CA ALA A 48 14.84 10.78 -10.64
C ALA A 48 15.86 11.10 -11.74
N LYS A 49 15.41 11.38 -12.98
CA LYS A 49 16.30 11.79 -14.09
C LYS A 49 16.96 13.15 -13.84
N VAL A 50 16.23 14.09 -13.23
CA VAL A 50 16.82 15.39 -12.88
C VAL A 50 17.91 15.22 -11.83
N VAL A 51 17.62 14.48 -10.75
CA VAL A 51 18.60 14.20 -9.69
C VAL A 51 19.82 13.44 -10.24
N ALA A 52 19.62 12.43 -11.07
CA ALA A 52 20.71 11.70 -11.70
C ALA A 52 21.58 12.64 -12.58
N GLY A 53 20.97 13.54 -13.33
CA GLY A 53 21.70 14.50 -14.15
C GLY A 53 22.50 15.53 -13.33
N GLU A 54 21.99 15.92 -12.16
CA GLU A 54 22.72 16.78 -11.22
C GLU A 54 23.92 16.05 -10.59
N CYS A 55 23.71 14.79 -10.18
CA CYS A 55 24.79 13.94 -9.68
C CYS A 55 25.90 13.71 -10.72
N GLU A 56 25.53 13.45 -11.99
CA GLU A 56 26.52 13.31 -13.06
C GLU A 56 27.33 14.58 -13.30
N LYS A 57 26.69 15.76 -13.24
CA LYS A 57 27.41 17.04 -13.38
C LYS A 57 28.38 17.26 -12.24
N GLU A 58 27.97 16.97 -11.02
CA GLU A 58 28.83 17.12 -9.85
C GLU A 58 29.98 16.09 -9.86
N LEU A 59 29.71 14.86 -10.29
CA LEU A 59 30.74 13.84 -10.48
C LEU A 59 31.82 14.30 -11.47
N ARG A 60 31.44 14.80 -12.65
CA ARG A 60 32.36 15.35 -13.64
C ARG A 60 33.14 16.57 -13.14
N ARG A 61 32.53 17.40 -12.29
CA ARG A 61 33.21 18.52 -11.64
C ARG A 61 34.29 18.02 -10.68
N LEU A 62 33.96 17.01 -9.88
CA LEU A 62 34.89 16.38 -8.92
C LEU A 62 36.02 15.61 -9.62
N GLU A 63 35.72 14.90 -10.70
CA GLU A 63 36.73 14.25 -11.52
C GLU A 63 37.78 15.24 -12.11
N LYS A 64 37.31 16.45 -12.52
CA LYS A 64 38.19 17.52 -12.96
C LYS A 64 39.05 18.09 -11.84
N LEU A 65 38.46 18.24 -10.63
CA LEU A 65 39.19 18.69 -9.45
C LEU A 65 40.23 17.65 -8.98
N ALA A 66 39.86 16.37 -8.93
CA ALA A 66 40.74 15.25 -8.59
C ALA A 66 41.90 15.06 -9.55
N GLY A 67 41.71 15.37 -10.83
CA GLY A 67 42.80 15.32 -11.83
C GLY A 67 43.79 16.48 -11.76
N SER A 68 43.59 17.46 -10.88
CA SER A 68 44.36 18.70 -10.80
C SER A 68 45.03 18.96 -9.43
N SER A 69 44.84 18.10 -8.43
CA SER A 69 45.31 18.35 -7.05
C SER A 69 46.16 17.25 -6.46
N ASP A 70 47.06 17.61 -5.54
CA ASP A 70 47.79 16.72 -4.68
C ASP A 70 46.89 15.82 -3.83
N SER A 71 47.35 14.64 -3.43
CA SER A 71 46.57 13.56 -2.81
C SER A 71 45.72 14.01 -1.57
N ASP A 72 46.21 14.94 -0.77
CA ASP A 72 45.54 15.38 0.45
C ASP A 72 44.25 16.19 0.18
N ASP A 73 44.21 17.01 -0.87
CA ASP A 73 43.01 17.76 -1.27
C ASP A 73 41.91 16.85 -1.83
N THR A 74 42.31 15.75 -2.46
CA THR A 74 41.35 14.78 -3.04
C THR A 74 40.61 14.01 -1.96
N ASP A 75 41.30 13.61 -0.88
CA ASP A 75 40.69 12.89 0.25
C ASP A 75 39.68 13.77 1.00
N TYR A 76 40.00 15.06 1.20
CA TYR A 76 39.07 16.01 1.83
C TYR A 76 37.79 16.23 0.99
N ILE A 77 37.93 16.37 -0.31
CA ILE A 77 36.79 16.53 -1.24
C ILE A 77 35.92 15.28 -1.22
N LEU A 78 36.53 14.09 -1.18
CA LEU A 78 35.82 12.83 -1.13
C LEU A 78 35.02 12.67 0.17
N ASP A 79 35.61 13.03 1.30
CA ASP A 79 34.96 12.97 2.61
C ASP A 79 33.75 13.93 2.70
N ASP A 80 33.89 15.17 2.23
CA ASP A 80 32.80 16.15 2.15
C ASP A 80 31.65 15.65 1.24
N LEU A 81 32.00 15.05 0.09
CA LEU A 81 31.01 14.48 -0.83
C LEU A 81 30.27 13.32 -0.18
N MET A 82 30.99 12.41 0.45
CA MET A 82 30.39 11.25 1.14
C MET A 82 29.50 11.72 2.28
N GLY A 83 29.91 12.74 3.02
CA GLY A 83 29.07 13.36 4.06
C GLY A 83 27.77 13.91 3.50
N LYS A 84 27.80 14.66 2.41
CA LYS A 84 26.62 15.21 1.73
C LYS A 84 25.73 14.11 1.17
N LEU A 85 26.30 13.06 0.60
CA LEU A 85 25.55 11.90 0.09
C LEU A 85 24.79 11.19 1.21
N ILE A 86 25.45 10.93 2.32
CA ILE A 86 24.82 10.31 3.50
C ILE A 86 23.65 11.14 4.01
N VAL A 87 23.80 12.45 4.08
CA VAL A 87 22.71 13.36 4.49
C VAL A 87 21.55 13.31 3.50
N ALA A 88 21.84 13.39 2.21
CA ALA A 88 20.82 13.30 1.16
C ALA A 88 20.06 11.97 1.20
N MET A 89 20.75 10.85 1.36
CA MET A 89 20.15 9.53 1.51
C MET A 89 19.26 9.43 2.75
N LYS A 90 19.73 9.93 3.91
CA LYS A 90 18.93 9.95 5.15
C LYS A 90 17.65 10.76 4.99
N ASN A 91 17.71 11.93 4.37
CA ASN A 91 16.55 12.78 4.10
C ASN A 91 15.57 12.07 3.15
N THR A 92 16.06 11.48 2.06
CA THR A 92 15.25 10.73 1.11
C THR A 92 14.53 9.54 1.77
N ILE A 93 15.22 8.80 2.63
CA ILE A 93 14.61 7.69 3.39
C ILE A 93 13.54 8.23 4.36
N ALA A 94 13.80 9.35 5.04
CA ALA A 94 12.84 9.96 5.95
C ALA A 94 11.56 10.41 5.21
N ASP A 95 11.72 11.08 4.08
CA ASP A 95 10.60 11.53 3.24
C ASP A 95 9.82 10.35 2.68
N TYR A 96 10.50 9.31 2.21
CA TYR A 96 9.84 8.09 1.71
C TYR A 96 9.05 7.40 2.83
N ARG A 97 9.62 7.28 4.03
CA ARG A 97 8.91 6.69 5.19
C ARG A 97 7.67 7.48 5.55
N GLU A 98 7.73 8.81 5.55
CA GLU A 98 6.57 9.64 5.86
C GLU A 98 5.49 9.53 4.78
N GLN A 99 5.85 9.53 3.51
CA GLN A 99 4.91 9.29 2.42
C GLN A 99 4.26 7.90 2.50
N ALA A 100 5.04 6.87 2.83
CA ALA A 100 4.56 5.51 3.02
C ALA A 100 3.60 5.43 4.22
N ARG A 101 3.94 6.11 5.34
CA ARG A 101 3.10 6.19 6.53
C ARG A 101 1.73 6.80 6.23
N VAL A 102 1.71 7.97 5.57
CA VAL A 102 0.46 8.66 5.23
C VAL A 102 -0.42 7.81 4.31
N LYS A 103 0.17 7.16 3.31
CA LYS A 103 -0.57 6.25 2.43
C LYS A 103 -1.11 5.03 3.18
N ALA A 104 -0.29 4.43 4.05
CA ALA A 104 -0.73 3.31 4.87
C ALA A 104 -1.86 3.71 5.82
N GLU A 105 -1.79 4.89 6.42
CA GLU A 105 -2.85 5.45 7.27
C GLU A 105 -4.16 5.59 6.50
N THR A 106 -4.12 6.13 5.28
CA THR A 106 -5.29 6.26 4.41
C THR A 106 -5.91 4.91 4.08
N TYR A 107 -5.10 3.97 3.58
CA TYR A 107 -5.60 2.64 3.22
C TYR A 107 -6.10 1.84 4.44
N ALA A 108 -5.40 1.91 5.57
CA ALA A 108 -5.85 1.27 6.81
C ALA A 108 -7.18 1.83 7.30
N SER A 109 -7.38 3.15 7.19
CA SER A 109 -8.64 3.79 7.54
C SER A 109 -9.78 3.34 6.64
N GLU A 110 -9.57 3.28 5.33
CA GLU A 110 -10.56 2.79 4.38
C GLU A 110 -11.00 1.36 4.69
N VAL A 111 -10.04 0.47 4.95
CA VAL A 111 -10.32 -0.94 5.26
C VAL A 111 -11.04 -1.06 6.61
N PHE A 112 -10.55 -0.37 7.64
CA PHE A 112 -11.16 -0.40 8.96
C PHE A 112 -12.61 0.06 8.94
N LEU A 113 -12.91 1.14 8.22
CA LEU A 113 -14.27 1.66 8.09
C LEU A 113 -15.19 0.75 7.27
N LYS A 114 -14.65 -0.10 6.40
CA LYS A 114 -15.42 -1.16 5.73
C LYS A 114 -15.75 -2.31 6.68
N LEU A 115 -14.81 -2.69 7.53
CA LEU A 115 -14.95 -3.82 8.46
C LEU A 115 -15.77 -3.48 9.69
N THR A 116 -15.81 -2.21 10.13
CA THR A 116 -16.57 -1.82 11.33
C THR A 116 -18.04 -1.58 11.03
N ASN A 117 -18.90 -2.05 11.93
CA ASN A 117 -20.34 -1.77 11.88
C ASN A 117 -20.71 -0.37 12.43
N ALA A 118 -19.79 0.27 13.16
CA ALA A 118 -19.99 1.57 13.82
C ALA A 118 -19.30 2.70 13.04
N LYS A 119 -19.58 2.83 11.75
CA LYS A 119 -18.94 3.79 10.84
C LYS A 119 -19.02 5.23 11.34
N ASP A 120 -20.13 5.61 11.97
CA ASP A 120 -20.33 6.98 12.49
C ASP A 120 -19.51 7.26 13.76
N ALA A 121 -19.08 6.22 14.47
CA ALA A 121 -18.33 6.36 15.71
C ALA A 121 -16.81 6.57 15.48
N PHE A 122 -16.31 6.20 14.32
CA PHE A 122 -14.88 6.19 14.01
C PHE A 122 -14.57 6.96 12.73
N SER A 123 -13.44 7.68 12.73
CA SER A 123 -12.92 8.38 11.56
C SER A 123 -11.83 7.58 10.82
N GLY A 124 -11.36 6.48 11.40
CA GLY A 124 -10.36 5.60 10.79
C GLY A 124 -9.25 5.18 11.74
N ILE A 125 -8.09 4.95 11.16
CA ILE A 125 -6.86 4.58 11.87
C ILE A 125 -5.82 5.67 11.64
N SER A 126 -5.11 6.07 12.70
CA SER A 126 -3.92 6.90 12.60
C SER A 126 -2.67 6.07 12.89
N LEU A 127 -1.60 6.31 12.13
CA LEU A 127 -0.29 5.69 12.32
C LEU A 127 0.70 6.73 12.81
N ASP A 128 1.37 6.47 13.94
CA ASP A 128 2.47 7.32 14.40
C ASP A 128 3.73 7.15 13.52
N ARG A 129 4.79 7.92 13.80
CA ARG A 129 6.07 7.84 13.06
C ARG A 129 6.75 6.47 13.13
N ASN A 130 6.36 5.62 14.06
CA ASN A 130 6.82 4.25 14.21
C ASN A 130 5.83 3.21 13.66
N PHE A 131 4.83 3.66 12.87
CA PHE A 131 3.75 2.84 12.33
C PHE A 131 2.89 2.14 13.39
N ARG A 132 2.81 2.70 14.60
CA ARG A 132 1.92 2.18 15.65
C ARG A 132 0.50 2.67 15.39
N PRO A 133 -0.47 1.75 15.23
CA PRO A 133 -1.84 2.12 14.89
C PRO A 133 -2.63 2.58 16.13
N LYS A 134 -3.53 3.53 15.91
CA LYS A 134 -4.54 3.99 16.87
C LYS A 134 -5.87 4.16 16.17
N ILE A 135 -6.95 3.65 16.77
CA ILE A 135 -8.31 3.84 16.26
C ILE A 135 -8.77 5.25 16.62
N MET A 136 -9.15 6.02 15.63
CA MET A 136 -9.59 7.41 15.79
C MET A 136 -11.12 7.48 15.87
N ARG A 137 -11.64 8.31 16.78
CA ARG A 137 -13.09 8.55 16.95
C ARG A 137 -13.53 9.75 16.12
N SER A 138 -14.73 9.69 15.54
CA SER A 138 -15.30 10.79 14.76
C SER A 138 -15.47 12.09 15.55
N LYS A 139 -15.69 12.00 16.86
CA LYS A 139 -15.80 13.16 17.77
C LYS A 139 -14.44 13.68 18.28
N GLY A 140 -13.34 13.20 17.70
CA GLY A 140 -11.98 13.54 18.09
C GLY A 140 -11.40 12.59 19.14
N GLY A 141 -10.04 12.56 19.20
CA GLY A 141 -9.28 11.67 20.06
C GLY A 141 -9.19 10.24 19.53
N HIS A 142 -8.50 9.39 20.28
CA HIS A 142 -8.32 7.99 19.94
C HIS A 142 -8.98 7.07 20.97
N MET A 143 -9.23 5.83 20.58
CA MET A 143 -9.77 4.82 21.47
C MET A 143 -8.65 4.27 22.37
N VAL A 144 -8.82 4.40 23.69
CA VAL A 144 -7.77 4.02 24.66
C VAL A 144 -7.73 2.52 24.88
N ASN A 145 -8.90 1.87 25.02
CA ASN A 145 -9.02 0.43 25.27
C ASN A 145 -9.95 -0.20 24.22
N PRO A 146 -9.42 -0.55 23.03
CA PRO A 146 -10.20 -1.26 22.02
C PRO A 146 -10.50 -2.69 22.49
N SER A 147 -11.69 -3.21 22.13
CA SER A 147 -12.02 -4.62 22.32
C SER A 147 -11.11 -5.51 21.46
N SER A 148 -11.01 -6.80 21.80
CA SER A 148 -10.22 -7.76 21.01
C SER A 148 -10.63 -7.79 19.53
N GLY A 149 -11.94 -7.72 19.25
CA GLY A 149 -12.43 -7.65 17.87
C GLY A 149 -11.99 -6.38 17.14
N MET A 150 -12.00 -5.22 17.82
CA MET A 150 -11.50 -3.97 17.24
C MET A 150 -9.98 -4.01 16.97
N VAL A 151 -9.22 -4.65 17.86
CA VAL A 151 -7.78 -4.87 17.65
C VAL A 151 -7.56 -5.77 16.42
N SER A 152 -8.33 -6.84 16.27
CA SER A 152 -8.24 -7.74 15.11
C SER A 152 -8.55 -7.00 13.81
N MET A 153 -9.64 -6.23 13.75
CA MET A 153 -9.99 -5.42 12.57
C MET A 153 -8.91 -4.39 12.25
N MET A 154 -8.39 -3.68 13.25
CA MET A 154 -7.30 -2.71 13.08
C MET A 154 -6.05 -3.40 12.53
N THR A 155 -5.68 -4.55 13.07
CA THR A 155 -4.49 -5.30 12.64
C THR A 155 -4.60 -5.74 11.18
N ILE A 156 -5.74 -6.31 10.79
CA ILE A 156 -5.99 -6.73 9.40
C ILE A 156 -5.94 -5.51 8.46
N SER A 157 -6.55 -4.41 8.87
CA SER A 157 -6.55 -3.16 8.08
C SER A 157 -5.14 -2.61 7.86
N VAL A 158 -4.29 -2.65 8.88
CA VAL A 158 -2.89 -2.19 8.78
C VAL A 158 -2.05 -3.14 7.93
N ILE A 159 -2.21 -4.46 8.08
CA ILE A 159 -1.50 -5.44 7.25
C ILE A 159 -1.81 -5.24 5.78
N ASP A 160 -3.10 -5.11 5.43
CA ASP A 160 -3.50 -4.87 4.05
C ASP A 160 -3.00 -3.52 3.51
N ALA A 161 -3.06 -2.47 4.32
CA ALA A 161 -2.52 -1.16 3.96
C ALA A 161 -1.02 -1.19 3.69
N LEU A 162 -0.24 -1.83 4.55
CA LEU A 162 1.21 -1.97 4.37
C LEU A 162 1.54 -2.77 3.11
N ARG A 163 0.80 -3.84 2.84
CA ARG A 163 0.92 -4.62 1.62
C ARG A 163 0.71 -3.75 0.37
N ARG A 164 -0.35 -2.94 0.34
CA ARG A 164 -0.65 -2.02 -0.77
C ARG A 164 0.44 -0.97 -0.96
N VAL A 165 0.96 -0.42 0.14
CA VAL A 165 2.03 0.59 0.09
C VAL A 165 3.35 0.01 -0.37
N SER A 166 3.71 -1.19 0.08
CA SER A 166 4.96 -1.87 -0.30
C SER A 166 4.95 -2.35 -1.75
N ASN A 167 3.77 -2.48 -2.37
CA ASN A 167 3.59 -3.04 -3.71
C ASN A 167 4.21 -4.43 -3.86
N VAL A 168 4.19 -5.21 -2.77
CA VAL A 168 4.66 -6.60 -2.74
C VAL A 168 3.49 -7.51 -3.09
N GLU A 169 3.64 -8.26 -4.15
CA GLU A 169 2.67 -9.29 -4.58
C GLU A 169 3.00 -10.61 -3.85
N ALA A 170 2.70 -10.65 -2.56
CA ALA A 170 2.89 -11.86 -1.76
C ALA A 170 1.55 -12.31 -1.16
N PRO A 171 1.34 -13.61 -0.95
CA PRO A 171 0.17 -14.11 -0.25
C PRO A 171 0.15 -13.62 1.20
N VAL A 172 -1.03 -13.34 1.72
CA VAL A 172 -1.24 -12.96 3.11
C VAL A 172 -1.72 -14.19 3.87
N PHE A 173 -1.00 -14.54 4.93
CA PHE A 173 -1.34 -15.63 5.83
C PHE A 173 -2.05 -15.07 7.04
N LEU A 174 -3.26 -15.56 7.33
CA LEU A 174 -4.07 -15.15 8.46
C LEU A 174 -4.41 -16.38 9.29
N ASP A 175 -3.98 -16.35 10.54
CA ASP A 175 -4.30 -17.39 11.51
C ASP A 175 -5.43 -16.93 12.43
N THR A 176 -6.53 -17.64 12.40
CA THR A 176 -7.74 -17.40 13.21
C THR A 176 -8.23 -15.95 13.20
N PRO A 177 -8.39 -15.30 12.01
CA PRO A 177 -8.70 -13.87 11.91
C PRO A 177 -10.08 -13.51 12.45
N GLY A 178 -11.01 -14.44 12.48
CA GLY A 178 -12.38 -14.25 12.96
C GLY A 178 -12.61 -14.54 14.45
N ARG A 179 -11.61 -15.09 15.17
CA ARG A 179 -11.78 -15.61 16.55
C ARG A 179 -12.38 -14.60 17.51
N SER A 180 -12.01 -13.35 17.43
CA SER A 180 -12.46 -12.27 18.32
C SER A 180 -13.60 -11.44 17.75
N LEU A 181 -14.16 -11.83 16.62
CA LEU A 181 -15.22 -11.11 15.92
C LEU A 181 -16.58 -11.78 16.20
N ASP A 182 -17.62 -10.96 16.28
CA ASP A 182 -19.00 -11.45 16.22
C ASP A 182 -19.37 -11.90 14.80
N TYR A 183 -20.53 -12.54 14.68
CA TYR A 183 -20.98 -13.11 13.40
C TYR A 183 -21.00 -12.08 12.27
N LYS A 184 -21.50 -10.87 12.53
CA LYS A 184 -21.64 -9.82 11.53
C LYS A 184 -20.27 -9.30 11.05
N HIS A 185 -19.32 -9.11 11.96
CA HIS A 185 -17.97 -8.71 11.59
C HIS A 185 -17.19 -9.83 10.87
N LYS A 186 -17.49 -11.11 11.18
CA LYS A 186 -16.92 -12.25 10.44
C LYS A 186 -17.38 -12.25 8.98
N GLU A 187 -18.67 -12.01 8.75
CA GLU A 187 -19.24 -11.93 7.42
C GLU A 187 -18.65 -10.75 6.61
N GLU A 188 -18.54 -9.56 7.22
CA GLU A 188 -17.90 -8.40 6.59
C GLU A 188 -16.42 -8.66 6.28
N LEU A 189 -15.70 -9.36 7.14
CA LEU A 189 -14.31 -9.74 6.93
C LEU A 189 -14.15 -10.69 5.73
N LEU A 190 -15.00 -11.71 5.63
CA LEU A 190 -15.00 -12.62 4.49
C LEU A 190 -15.37 -11.88 3.20
N ASN A 191 -16.42 -11.07 3.22
CA ASN A 191 -16.80 -10.25 2.08
C ASN A 191 -15.67 -9.32 1.62
N TYR A 192 -14.93 -8.77 2.57
CA TYR A 192 -13.75 -7.95 2.26
C TYR A 192 -12.67 -8.73 1.53
N PHE A 193 -12.36 -9.95 1.97
CA PHE A 193 -11.37 -10.80 1.28
C PHE A 193 -11.82 -11.20 -0.11
N TRP A 194 -13.11 -11.53 -0.28
CA TRP A 194 -13.67 -11.93 -1.58
C TRP A 194 -13.71 -10.80 -2.61
N GLN A 195 -13.79 -9.55 -2.17
CA GLN A 195 -13.82 -8.38 -3.06
C GLN A 195 -12.43 -7.90 -3.49
N ASN A 196 -11.38 -8.40 -2.87
CA ASN A 196 -10.01 -8.01 -3.21
C ASN A 196 -9.43 -8.88 -4.33
N ASP A 197 -9.93 -8.68 -5.55
CA ASP A 197 -9.42 -9.35 -6.74
C ASP A 197 -7.93 -9.05 -6.96
N GLY A 198 -7.16 -10.12 -7.20
CA GLY A 198 -5.73 -10.06 -7.51
C GLY A 198 -4.79 -10.28 -6.33
N HIS A 199 -5.31 -10.63 -5.16
CA HIS A 199 -4.49 -10.96 -4.01
C HIS A 199 -4.87 -12.31 -3.41
N GLN A 200 -3.86 -13.11 -3.08
CA GLN A 200 -4.05 -14.42 -2.45
C GLN A 200 -4.07 -14.27 -0.93
N PHE A 201 -5.16 -14.71 -0.30
CA PHE A 201 -5.27 -14.86 1.15
C PHE A 201 -5.30 -16.36 1.49
N LEU A 202 -4.48 -16.76 2.45
CA LEU A 202 -4.50 -18.09 3.06
C LEU A 202 -5.01 -17.92 4.49
N ILE A 203 -6.20 -18.44 4.74
CA ILE A 203 -6.88 -18.32 6.03
C ILE A 203 -6.87 -19.67 6.72
N PHE A 204 -6.25 -19.73 7.90
CA PHE A 204 -6.29 -20.87 8.81
C PHE A 204 -7.35 -20.59 9.86
N ALA A 205 -8.45 -21.31 9.82
CA ALA A 205 -9.58 -21.12 10.73
C ALA A 205 -9.87 -22.39 11.53
N HIS A 206 -10.26 -22.24 12.79
CA HIS A 206 -10.77 -23.34 13.59
C HIS A 206 -12.23 -23.66 13.25
N SER A 207 -12.64 -24.91 13.48
CA SER A 207 -14.04 -25.31 13.46
C SER A 207 -14.85 -24.42 14.43
N GLY A 208 -15.91 -23.77 13.93
CA GLY A 208 -16.74 -22.83 14.69
C GLY A 208 -16.27 -21.36 14.66
N GLU A 209 -15.12 -21.07 14.04
CA GLU A 209 -14.74 -19.68 13.78
C GLU A 209 -15.57 -19.06 12.66
N PHE A 210 -15.74 -19.78 11.57
CA PHE A 210 -16.66 -19.52 10.48
C PHE A 210 -17.59 -20.74 10.34
N ASP A 211 -18.83 -20.52 9.90
CA ASP A 211 -19.63 -21.64 9.45
C ASP A 211 -19.06 -22.15 8.13
N THR A 212 -18.35 -23.28 8.23
CA THR A 212 -17.52 -23.80 7.13
C THR A 212 -18.40 -24.25 5.97
N GLU A 213 -19.54 -24.93 6.25
CA GLU A 213 -20.42 -25.44 5.23
C GLU A 213 -21.11 -24.28 4.49
N GLU A 214 -21.75 -23.35 5.22
CA GLU A 214 -22.40 -22.19 4.64
C GLU A 214 -21.39 -21.29 3.88
N THR A 215 -20.21 -21.09 4.43
CA THR A 215 -19.15 -20.28 3.80
C THR A 215 -18.64 -20.93 2.51
N LEU A 216 -18.45 -22.25 2.49
CA LEU A 216 -18.02 -22.99 1.30
C LEU A 216 -19.08 -22.98 0.22
N GLU A 217 -20.35 -23.19 0.57
CA GLU A 217 -21.45 -23.14 -0.38
C GLU A 217 -21.65 -21.74 -0.99
N LYS A 218 -21.65 -20.70 -0.14
CA LYS A 218 -21.89 -19.33 -0.54
C LYS A 218 -20.77 -18.74 -1.42
N HIS A 219 -19.54 -19.22 -1.25
CA HIS A 219 -18.35 -18.64 -1.89
C HIS A 219 -17.51 -19.67 -2.65
N ALA A 220 -18.11 -20.79 -3.05
CA ALA A 220 -17.42 -21.86 -3.76
C ALA A 220 -16.72 -21.42 -5.05
N ASP A 221 -17.30 -20.43 -5.74
CA ASP A 221 -16.77 -19.83 -6.97
C ASP A 221 -15.50 -19.00 -6.76
N LYS A 222 -15.24 -18.58 -5.52
CA LYS A 222 -14.11 -17.72 -5.14
C LYS A 222 -13.02 -18.46 -4.37
N LEU A 223 -13.32 -19.65 -3.90
CA LEU A 223 -12.37 -20.49 -3.20
C LEU A 223 -11.50 -21.27 -4.19
N ALA A 224 -10.20 -20.97 -4.20
CA ALA A 224 -9.25 -21.75 -5.01
C ALA A 224 -9.10 -23.17 -4.45
N LYS A 225 -9.11 -23.35 -3.13
CA LYS A 225 -9.01 -24.63 -2.45
C LYS A 225 -9.41 -24.52 -0.97
N ALA A 226 -10.23 -25.46 -0.51
CA ALA A 226 -10.47 -25.71 0.91
C ALA A 226 -9.88 -27.07 1.29
N TRP A 227 -9.35 -27.17 2.50
CA TRP A 227 -8.71 -28.39 3.03
C TRP A 227 -9.43 -28.85 4.31
#